data_6310575f3ff5a59e431fbcde87b0fdfc
#
_entry.id   6310575f3ff5a59e431fbcde87b0fdfc
#
_cell.length_a   1.000
_cell.length_b   1.000
_cell.length_c   1.000
_cell.angle_alpha   90.00
_cell.angle_beta   90.00
_cell.angle_gamma   90.00
#
_symmetry.space_group_name_H-M   'P 1'
#
loop_
_entity.id
_entity.type
_entity.pdbx_description
1 polymer ?
#
loop_
_entity_poly.entity_id
_entity_poly.type
_entity_poly.pdbx_seq_one_letter_code
_entity_poly.pdbx_strand_id
1 'polypeptide(L)'
;VRMLVSTFNPSDAVTVSGAYASRTTFPLVPGFEGVGIIDRIGPGVPTSALGRRVLPIGSPGAWQEYKRIDYSWCILVPDDIPTDVACFAYINPLTASLMVERFCHGVQSALVDAATTTIASHLKTLLEQRGIETVTVRRTWGTVGVDKQFDVAFDCVGGEMGRRVARAVKPAGVVVYYGLLSGEPLGETGRRVEMFRLRDVVHACPRSELPELFADVFSQLRAGRLRSRVAREVHLRDVPAALREYQPREGKLLIRIGH
;
A
#
# COMPACT_ATOMS: atom_id res chain seq x y z
N VAL A 1 -18.15 -12.41 1.71
CA VAL A 1 -17.05 -12.39 2.67
C VAL A 1 -17.51 -11.67 3.93
N ARG A 2 -17.44 -12.32 5.06
CA ARG A 2 -17.62 -11.70 6.38
C ARG A 2 -16.27 -11.13 6.80
N MET A 3 -16.20 -9.81 6.93
CA MET A 3 -14.97 -9.11 7.28
C MET A 3 -14.62 -9.32 8.76
N LEU A 4 -13.35 -9.47 9.04
CA LEU A 4 -12.81 -9.62 10.40
C LEU A 4 -12.08 -8.36 10.84
N VAL A 5 -11.18 -7.89 9.99
CA VAL A 5 -10.33 -6.72 10.24
C VAL A 5 -10.12 -5.92 8.96
N SER A 6 -9.89 -4.64 9.12
CA SER A 6 -9.50 -3.72 8.05
C SER A 6 -8.51 -2.70 8.59
N THR A 7 -8.08 -1.78 7.75
CA THR A 7 -7.17 -0.69 8.12
C THR A 7 -7.53 0.58 7.36
N PHE A 8 -6.92 1.70 7.77
CA PHE A 8 -6.97 2.97 7.07
C PHE A 8 -5.68 3.19 6.27
N ASN A 9 -5.82 3.60 5.02
CA ASN A 9 -4.75 4.06 4.15
C ASN A 9 -5.07 5.48 3.63
N PRO A 10 -4.06 6.29 3.27
CA PRO A 10 -4.30 7.61 2.66
C PRO A 10 -5.22 7.56 1.44
N SER A 11 -5.19 6.46 0.67
CA SER A 11 -6.08 6.24 -0.47
C SER A 11 -7.56 6.18 -0.09
N ASP A 12 -7.89 5.71 1.12
CA ASP A 12 -9.28 5.72 1.62
C ASP A 12 -9.76 7.15 1.81
N ALA A 13 -8.93 8.02 2.42
CA ALA A 13 -9.25 9.43 2.61
C ALA A 13 -9.45 10.16 1.27
N VAL A 14 -8.53 9.95 0.31
CA VAL A 14 -8.61 10.55 -1.04
C VAL A 14 -9.90 10.10 -1.76
N THR A 15 -10.29 8.84 -1.59
CA THR A 15 -11.53 8.31 -2.18
C THR A 15 -12.77 8.94 -1.55
N VAL A 16 -12.82 8.98 -0.21
CA VAL A 16 -13.97 9.55 0.54
C VAL A 16 -14.10 11.06 0.29
N SER A 17 -13.00 11.80 0.11
CA SER A 17 -13.04 13.22 -0.22
C SER A 17 -13.57 13.54 -1.62
N GLY A 18 -13.81 12.53 -2.46
CA GLY A 18 -14.26 12.71 -3.84
C GLY A 18 -13.15 13.13 -4.83
N ALA A 19 -11.89 13.20 -4.41
CA ALA A 19 -10.78 13.57 -5.30
C ALA A 19 -10.59 12.58 -6.47
N TYR A 20 -11.15 11.37 -6.37
CA TYR A 20 -11.24 10.39 -7.46
C TYR A 20 -12.64 10.33 -8.08
N ALA A 21 -13.34 11.45 -8.22
CA ALA A 21 -14.73 11.51 -8.70
C ALA A 21 -14.99 10.76 -10.01
N SER A 22 -14.03 10.76 -10.94
CA SER A 22 -14.14 10.01 -12.21
C SER A 22 -14.11 8.48 -12.04
N ARG A 23 -13.79 7.97 -10.85
CA ARG A 23 -13.62 6.54 -10.54
C ARG A 23 -14.45 6.08 -9.34
N THR A 24 -15.19 6.99 -8.72
CA THR A 24 -15.91 6.73 -7.47
C THR A 24 -17.38 7.09 -7.65
N THR A 25 -18.26 6.12 -7.44
CA THR A 25 -19.71 6.35 -7.41
C THR A 25 -20.17 6.37 -5.97
N PHE A 26 -20.86 7.41 -5.55
CA PHE A 26 -21.45 7.51 -4.21
C PHE A 26 -22.92 7.08 -4.24
N PRO A 27 -23.46 6.48 -3.15
CA PRO A 27 -22.76 6.16 -1.89
C PRO A 27 -21.81 4.97 -2.04
N LEU A 28 -20.67 5.00 -1.31
CA LEU A 28 -19.73 3.90 -1.25
C LEU A 28 -19.39 3.54 0.20
N VAL A 29 -19.06 2.28 0.43
CA VAL A 29 -18.43 1.83 1.68
C VAL A 29 -16.91 1.90 1.50
N PRO A 30 -16.18 2.63 2.37
CA PRO A 30 -14.73 2.74 2.26
C PRO A 30 -13.97 1.46 2.60
N GLY A 31 -12.63 1.55 2.57
CA GLY A 31 -11.70 0.49 2.93
C GLY A 31 -11.28 -0.36 1.73
N PHE A 32 -10.01 -0.21 1.31
CA PHE A 32 -9.45 -1.02 0.22
C PHE A 32 -8.75 -2.27 0.71
N GLU A 33 -8.43 -2.37 2.00
CA GLU A 33 -7.57 -3.39 2.57
C GLU A 33 -8.21 -4.00 3.83
N GLY A 34 -8.12 -5.31 3.96
CA GLY A 34 -8.65 -6.04 5.11
C GLY A 34 -8.65 -7.54 4.88
N VAL A 35 -8.99 -8.28 5.93
CA VAL A 35 -9.14 -9.75 5.92
C VAL A 35 -10.57 -10.11 6.31
N GLY A 36 -11.13 -11.08 5.61
CA GLY A 36 -12.40 -11.69 5.96
C GLY A 36 -12.40 -13.19 5.73
N ILE A 37 -13.51 -13.81 6.07
CA ILE A 37 -13.79 -15.24 5.84
C ILE A 37 -14.87 -15.35 4.78
N ILE A 38 -14.72 -16.26 3.83
CA ILE A 38 -15.76 -16.59 2.86
C ILE A 38 -16.91 -17.25 3.63
N ASP A 39 -17.98 -16.51 3.85
CA ASP A 39 -19.13 -16.90 4.65
C ASP A 39 -20.24 -17.54 3.78
N ARG A 40 -20.42 -17.01 2.57
CA ARG A 40 -21.38 -17.51 1.59
C ARG A 40 -20.76 -17.47 0.20
N ILE A 41 -21.15 -18.41 -0.63
CA ILE A 41 -20.68 -18.52 -2.02
C ILE A 41 -21.84 -18.40 -3.00
N GLY A 42 -21.56 -17.84 -4.16
CA GLY A 42 -22.46 -17.81 -5.31
C GLY A 42 -22.27 -19.01 -6.24
N PRO A 43 -23.06 -19.09 -7.31
CA PRO A 43 -22.91 -20.13 -8.33
C PRO A 43 -21.50 -20.14 -8.92
N GLY A 44 -20.95 -21.34 -9.15
CA GLY A 44 -19.63 -21.51 -9.77
C GLY A 44 -18.43 -21.35 -8.83
N VAL A 45 -18.65 -20.94 -7.56
CA VAL A 45 -17.56 -20.88 -6.57
C VAL A 45 -17.41 -22.24 -5.90
N PRO A 46 -16.19 -22.80 -5.78
CA PRO A 46 -15.98 -24.10 -5.17
C PRO A 46 -16.37 -24.10 -3.68
N THR A 47 -17.03 -25.13 -3.21
CA THR A 47 -17.47 -25.26 -1.80
C THR A 47 -16.30 -25.27 -0.82
N SER A 48 -15.13 -25.73 -1.24
CA SER A 48 -13.88 -25.68 -0.46
C SER A 48 -13.39 -24.26 -0.14
N ALA A 49 -13.95 -23.23 -0.78
CA ALA A 49 -13.68 -21.83 -0.46
C ALA A 49 -14.37 -21.38 0.85
N LEU A 50 -15.47 -22.04 1.25
CA LEU A 50 -16.17 -21.70 2.49
C LEU A 50 -15.24 -21.82 3.70
N GLY A 51 -15.31 -20.84 4.58
CA GLY A 51 -14.50 -20.78 5.80
C GLY A 51 -13.04 -20.34 5.58
N ARG A 52 -12.58 -20.20 4.34
CA ARG A 52 -11.21 -19.76 4.05
C ARG A 52 -11.04 -18.26 4.32
N ARG A 53 -9.89 -17.90 4.90
CA ARG A 53 -9.50 -16.50 5.08
C ARG A 53 -9.00 -15.91 3.77
N VAL A 54 -9.45 -14.69 3.45
CA VAL A 54 -9.12 -14.00 2.21
C VAL A 54 -8.85 -12.52 2.40
N LEU A 55 -8.03 -11.97 1.50
CA LEU A 55 -7.97 -10.53 1.21
C LEU A 55 -8.94 -10.25 0.06
N PRO A 56 -10.08 -9.59 0.27
CA PRO A 56 -11.05 -9.26 -0.79
C PRO A 56 -10.64 -7.94 -1.46
N ILE A 57 -9.69 -8.01 -2.41
CA ILE A 57 -9.04 -6.88 -3.08
C ILE A 57 -9.84 -6.34 -4.28
N GLY A 58 -9.30 -5.38 -5.01
CA GLY A 58 -9.81 -4.88 -6.31
C GLY A 58 -10.89 -3.81 -6.20
N SER A 59 -11.57 -3.67 -5.08
CA SER A 59 -12.62 -2.66 -4.85
C SER A 59 -12.65 -2.20 -3.40
N PRO A 60 -13.17 -0.99 -3.10
CA PRO A 60 -13.46 -0.57 -1.72
C PRO A 60 -14.53 -1.46 -1.08
N GLY A 61 -14.85 -1.24 0.18
CA GLY A 61 -15.90 -1.93 0.90
C GLY A 61 -15.40 -2.85 2.01
N ALA A 62 -14.17 -2.64 2.50
CA ALA A 62 -13.70 -3.43 3.65
C ALA A 62 -14.22 -2.91 5.00
N TRP A 63 -14.78 -1.69 5.09
CA TRP A 63 -15.33 -1.13 6.33
C TRP A 63 -16.82 -1.45 6.49
N GLN A 64 -17.15 -2.71 6.46
CA GLN A 64 -18.49 -3.26 6.67
C GLN A 64 -18.40 -4.70 7.18
N GLU A 65 -19.46 -5.21 7.77
CA GLU A 65 -19.50 -6.58 8.28
C GLU A 65 -19.42 -7.63 7.16
N TYR A 66 -20.12 -7.37 6.04
CA TYR A 66 -20.18 -8.29 4.91
C TYR A 66 -19.85 -7.57 3.60
N LYS A 67 -18.85 -8.04 2.90
CA LYS A 67 -18.50 -7.56 1.56
C LYS A 67 -18.89 -8.59 0.50
N ARG A 68 -19.76 -8.18 -0.43
CA ARG A 68 -20.03 -8.95 -1.65
C ARG A 68 -18.96 -8.64 -2.68
N ILE A 69 -18.32 -9.68 -3.20
CA ILE A 69 -17.23 -9.54 -4.16
C ILE A 69 -17.18 -10.78 -5.07
N ASP A 70 -16.69 -10.62 -6.30
CA ASP A 70 -16.36 -11.75 -7.17
C ASP A 70 -15.21 -12.54 -6.56
N TYR A 71 -15.35 -13.88 -6.57
CA TYR A 71 -14.38 -14.80 -5.97
C TYR A 71 -12.97 -14.66 -6.57
N SER A 72 -12.86 -14.32 -7.84
CA SER A 72 -11.56 -14.09 -8.50
C SER A 72 -10.73 -12.94 -7.91
N TRP A 73 -11.34 -12.10 -7.08
CA TRP A 73 -10.66 -11.05 -6.32
C TRP A 73 -10.30 -11.45 -4.88
N CYS A 74 -10.58 -12.67 -4.48
CA CYS A 74 -10.30 -13.18 -3.15
C CYS A 74 -8.92 -13.86 -3.12
N ILE A 75 -7.93 -13.20 -2.55
CA ILE A 75 -6.59 -13.79 -2.36
C ILE A 75 -6.62 -14.61 -1.08
N LEU A 76 -6.35 -15.91 -1.17
CA LEU A 76 -6.29 -16.79 -0.01
C LEU A 76 -5.15 -16.37 0.93
N VAL A 77 -5.49 -16.16 2.19
CA VAL A 77 -4.49 -15.91 3.24
C VAL A 77 -3.96 -17.25 3.75
N PRO A 78 -2.65 -17.48 3.76
CA PRO A 78 -2.05 -18.68 4.34
C PRO A 78 -2.42 -18.83 5.82
N ASP A 79 -2.65 -20.08 6.26
CA ASP A 79 -3.16 -20.36 7.61
C ASP A 79 -2.15 -19.99 8.71
N ASP A 80 -0.86 -20.02 8.39
CA ASP A 80 0.25 -19.69 9.28
C ASP A 80 0.50 -18.18 9.46
N ILE A 81 -0.19 -17.31 8.68
CA ILE A 81 -0.09 -15.85 8.84
C ILE A 81 -1.25 -15.37 9.72
N PRO A 82 -0.97 -14.71 10.86
CA PRO A 82 -2.02 -14.14 11.71
C PRO A 82 -2.90 -13.13 10.95
N THR A 83 -4.20 -13.10 11.26
CA THR A 83 -5.18 -12.22 10.60
C THR A 83 -4.78 -10.75 10.65
N ASP A 84 -4.29 -10.28 11.79
CA ASP A 84 -3.86 -8.88 11.98
C ASP A 84 -2.62 -8.53 11.15
N VAL A 85 -1.73 -9.49 10.93
CA VAL A 85 -0.56 -9.33 10.05
C VAL A 85 -1.00 -9.32 8.60
N ALA A 86 -1.83 -10.28 8.19
CA ALA A 86 -2.37 -10.37 6.83
C ALA A 86 -3.21 -9.14 6.43
N CYS A 87 -3.85 -8.47 7.40
CA CYS A 87 -4.63 -7.25 7.16
C CYS A 87 -3.82 -6.18 6.41
N PHE A 88 -2.52 -6.14 6.57
CA PHE A 88 -1.64 -5.16 5.95
C PHE A 88 -0.88 -5.69 4.72
N ALA A 89 -1.27 -6.83 4.15
CA ALA A 89 -0.51 -7.49 3.09
C ALA A 89 -0.68 -6.83 1.71
N TYR A 90 -1.76 -6.09 1.49
CA TYR A 90 -2.13 -5.64 0.14
C TYR A 90 -1.50 -4.29 -0.23
N ILE A 91 -1.89 -3.20 0.41
CA ILE A 91 -1.59 -1.86 -0.11
C ILE A 91 -0.09 -1.55 -0.04
N ASN A 92 0.50 -1.53 1.15
CA ASN A 92 1.89 -1.08 1.29
C ASN A 92 2.92 -2.13 0.89
N PRO A 93 2.86 -3.40 1.34
CA PRO A 93 3.88 -4.38 0.99
C PRO A 93 3.88 -4.70 -0.50
N LEU A 94 2.71 -4.93 -1.10
CA LEU A 94 2.63 -5.25 -2.51
C LEU A 94 3.06 -4.07 -3.39
N THR A 95 2.70 -2.82 -3.02
CA THR A 95 3.20 -1.62 -3.71
C THR A 95 4.72 -1.56 -3.66
N ALA A 96 5.32 -1.77 -2.48
CA ALA A 96 6.77 -1.72 -2.32
C ALA A 96 7.47 -2.84 -3.12
N SER A 97 6.98 -4.08 -3.03
CA SER A 97 7.54 -5.23 -3.77
C SER A 97 7.52 -4.98 -5.28
N LEU A 98 6.37 -4.59 -5.83
CA LEU A 98 6.22 -4.35 -7.26
C LEU A 98 7.04 -3.15 -7.77
N MET A 99 7.17 -2.09 -6.97
CA MET A 99 8.03 -0.96 -7.34
C MET A 99 9.50 -1.36 -7.36
N VAL A 100 9.97 -2.08 -6.34
CA VAL A 100 11.36 -2.52 -6.27
C VAL A 100 11.67 -3.53 -7.37
N GLU A 101 10.74 -4.43 -7.69
CA GLU A 101 10.89 -5.35 -8.81
C GLU A 101 11.00 -4.60 -10.14
N ARG A 102 10.10 -3.66 -10.40
CA ARG A 102 10.00 -2.98 -11.70
C ARG A 102 11.13 -1.98 -11.95
N PHE A 103 11.59 -1.26 -10.92
CA PHE A 103 12.47 -0.09 -11.11
C PHE A 103 13.89 -0.27 -10.58
N CYS A 104 14.22 -1.39 -9.94
CA CYS A 104 15.51 -1.55 -9.28
C CYS A 104 16.46 -2.58 -9.94
N HIS A 105 16.27 -2.90 -11.21
CA HIS A 105 17.24 -3.73 -11.94
C HIS A 105 18.51 -2.93 -12.25
N GLY A 106 19.66 -3.42 -11.76
CA GLY A 106 20.97 -2.76 -11.97
C GLY A 106 21.16 -1.48 -11.16
N VAL A 107 20.26 -1.14 -10.24
CA VAL A 107 20.33 0.04 -9.38
C VAL A 107 21.31 -0.21 -8.23
N GLN A 108 22.14 0.79 -7.91
CA GLN A 108 23.10 0.73 -6.80
C GLN A 108 22.69 1.63 -5.63
N SER A 109 21.91 2.69 -5.89
CA SER A 109 21.53 3.66 -4.88
C SER A 109 20.11 4.15 -5.04
N ALA A 110 19.38 4.25 -3.92
CA ALA A 110 17.98 4.65 -3.88
C ALA A 110 17.72 5.74 -2.83
N LEU A 111 16.83 6.66 -3.15
CA LEU A 111 16.31 7.67 -2.24
C LEU A 111 14.81 7.39 -1.99
N VAL A 112 14.39 7.37 -0.74
CA VAL A 112 12.97 7.16 -0.37
C VAL A 112 12.53 8.32 0.51
N ASP A 113 11.47 9.00 0.10
CA ASP A 113 10.89 10.07 0.92
C ASP A 113 9.92 9.55 1.99
N ALA A 114 9.32 10.48 2.75
CA ALA A 114 8.37 10.18 3.81
C ALA A 114 8.84 9.06 4.77
N ALA A 115 10.09 9.12 5.22
CA ALA A 115 10.81 8.11 6.00
C ALA A 115 10.07 7.54 7.23
N THR A 116 9.02 8.22 7.71
CA THR A 116 8.20 7.79 8.87
C THR A 116 7.00 6.94 8.48
N THR A 117 6.77 6.72 7.19
CA THR A 117 5.63 5.93 6.70
C THR A 117 5.94 4.43 6.65
N THR A 118 4.91 3.61 6.78
CA THR A 118 5.02 2.15 6.67
C THR A 118 5.59 1.73 5.30
N ILE A 119 5.17 2.37 4.21
CA ILE A 119 5.65 2.02 2.88
C ILE A 119 7.13 2.37 2.69
N ALA A 120 7.60 3.50 3.24
CA ALA A 120 9.03 3.83 3.21
C ALA A 120 9.89 2.80 3.96
N SER A 121 9.39 2.29 5.09
CA SER A 121 10.02 1.19 5.82
C SER A 121 10.09 -0.09 4.98
N HIS A 122 9.01 -0.45 4.28
CA HIS A 122 8.99 -1.62 3.40
C HIS A 122 9.94 -1.46 2.21
N LEU A 123 9.93 -0.30 1.54
CA LEU A 123 10.88 0.01 0.46
C LEU A 123 12.33 -0.12 0.95
N LYS A 124 12.66 0.50 2.08
CA LYS A 124 14.01 0.41 2.67
C LYS A 124 14.42 -1.04 2.89
N THR A 125 13.56 -1.84 3.53
CA THR A 125 13.84 -3.27 3.78
C THR A 125 14.10 -4.03 2.49
N LEU A 126 13.25 -3.88 1.47
CA LEU A 126 13.38 -4.61 0.20
C LEU A 126 14.59 -4.17 -0.62
N LEU A 127 14.91 -2.88 -0.62
CA LEU A 127 16.09 -2.32 -1.30
C LEU A 127 17.39 -2.83 -0.65
N GLU A 128 17.46 -2.80 0.68
CA GLU A 128 18.60 -3.29 1.45
C GLU A 128 18.83 -4.81 1.26
N GLN A 129 17.76 -5.60 1.16
CA GLN A 129 17.83 -7.04 0.81
C GLN A 129 18.46 -7.29 -0.58
N ARG A 130 18.35 -6.33 -1.50
CA ARG A 130 18.98 -6.38 -2.83
C ARG A 130 20.38 -5.76 -2.86
N GLY A 131 20.93 -5.36 -1.70
CA GLY A 131 22.23 -4.71 -1.61
C GLY A 131 22.24 -3.28 -2.16
N ILE A 132 21.07 -2.63 -2.31
CA ILE A 132 20.96 -1.26 -2.81
C ILE A 132 21.18 -0.29 -1.65
N GLU A 133 22.14 0.62 -1.79
CA GLU A 133 22.36 1.66 -0.81
C GLU A 133 21.14 2.57 -0.73
N THR A 134 20.49 2.63 0.44
CA THR A 134 19.19 3.30 0.59
C THR A 134 19.27 4.44 1.59
N VAL A 135 18.92 5.64 1.13
CA VAL A 135 18.74 6.83 1.98
C VAL A 135 17.24 7.12 2.11
N THR A 136 16.79 7.32 3.35
CA THR A 136 15.40 7.74 3.62
C THR A 136 15.37 9.15 4.15
N VAL A 137 14.45 9.98 3.64
CA VAL A 137 14.37 11.40 4.02
C VAL A 137 13.00 11.77 4.58
N ARG A 138 13.02 12.71 5.54
CA ARG A 138 11.81 13.27 6.16
C ARG A 138 11.44 14.61 5.53
N ARG A 139 10.24 15.11 5.81
CA ARG A 139 9.77 16.42 5.35
C ARG A 139 10.74 17.58 5.72
N THR A 140 11.45 17.45 6.83
CA THR A 140 12.45 18.43 7.29
C THR A 140 13.84 18.21 6.68
N TRP A 141 13.94 17.38 5.63
CA TRP A 141 15.20 17.17 4.93
C TRP A 141 15.70 18.50 4.37
N GLY A 142 16.76 19.01 4.99
CA GLY A 142 17.46 20.21 4.54
C GLY A 142 18.39 19.90 3.36
N THR A 143 19.24 20.86 3.00
CA THR A 143 20.22 20.75 1.93
C THR A 143 21.39 19.78 2.22
N VAL A 144 21.38 19.09 3.35
CA VAL A 144 22.45 18.17 3.75
C VAL A 144 22.39 16.92 2.89
N GLY A 145 23.45 16.67 2.11
CA GLY A 145 23.58 15.50 1.22
C GLY A 145 23.13 15.73 -0.23
N VAL A 146 22.98 16.97 -0.68
CA VAL A 146 22.59 17.33 -2.06
C VAL A 146 23.65 16.92 -3.10
N ASP A 147 24.90 16.67 -2.68
CA ASP A 147 25.99 16.27 -3.58
C ASP A 147 25.90 14.80 -4.01
N LYS A 148 25.13 13.98 -3.29
CA LYS A 148 24.92 12.57 -3.65
C LYS A 148 23.75 12.44 -4.60
N GLN A 149 23.97 11.81 -5.74
CA GLN A 149 22.95 11.50 -6.72
C GLN A 149 22.59 10.02 -6.70
N PHE A 150 21.31 9.73 -6.84
CA PHE A 150 20.71 8.39 -6.74
C PHE A 150 20.28 7.87 -8.11
N ASP A 151 20.32 6.56 -8.30
CA ASP A 151 19.85 5.91 -9.52
C ASP A 151 18.33 5.93 -9.61
N VAL A 152 17.65 5.74 -8.47
CA VAL A 152 16.19 5.77 -8.36
C VAL A 152 15.76 6.56 -7.12
N ALA A 153 14.64 7.25 -7.22
CA ALA A 153 13.96 7.82 -6.05
C ALA A 153 12.49 7.44 -6.04
N PHE A 154 11.96 7.20 -4.83
CA PHE A 154 10.56 6.88 -4.57
C PHE A 154 9.91 8.06 -3.85
N ASP A 155 8.97 8.72 -4.54
CA ASP A 155 8.27 9.91 -4.05
C ASP A 155 6.77 9.63 -3.87
N CYS A 156 6.29 9.73 -2.62
CA CYS A 156 4.86 9.71 -2.31
C CYS A 156 4.34 11.05 -1.81
N VAL A 157 5.18 12.07 -1.74
CA VAL A 157 4.82 13.37 -1.19
C VAL A 157 4.36 14.34 -2.28
N GLY A 158 5.11 14.42 -3.38
CA GLY A 158 4.88 15.42 -4.42
C GLY A 158 5.29 16.84 -4.00
N GLY A 159 4.80 17.85 -4.74
CA GLY A 159 5.06 19.26 -4.46
C GLY A 159 6.54 19.61 -4.38
N GLU A 160 6.91 20.56 -3.50
CA GLU A 160 8.32 20.97 -3.35
C GLU A 160 9.23 19.84 -2.83
N MET A 161 8.71 18.98 -1.97
CA MET A 161 9.49 17.83 -1.48
C MET A 161 9.85 16.88 -2.62
N GLY A 162 8.89 16.55 -3.47
CA GLY A 162 9.14 15.71 -4.66
C GLY A 162 10.10 16.35 -5.64
N ARG A 163 10.04 17.69 -5.84
CA ARG A 163 11.03 18.41 -6.65
C ARG A 163 12.46 18.34 -6.06
N ARG A 164 12.59 18.38 -4.72
CA ARG A 164 13.89 18.18 -4.05
C ARG A 164 14.42 16.76 -4.27
N VAL A 165 13.55 15.77 -4.09
CA VAL A 165 13.85 14.36 -4.38
C VAL A 165 14.32 14.20 -5.83
N ALA A 166 13.63 14.79 -6.78
CA ALA A 166 14.00 14.71 -8.19
C ALA A 166 15.38 15.34 -8.49
N ARG A 167 15.73 16.46 -7.85
CA ARG A 167 17.07 17.08 -8.00
C ARG A 167 18.20 16.17 -7.54
N ALA A 168 17.95 15.28 -6.58
CA ALA A 168 18.92 14.31 -6.09
C ALA A 168 19.02 13.04 -6.95
N VAL A 169 18.25 12.92 -8.03
CA VAL A 169 18.34 11.79 -8.97
C VAL A 169 19.33 12.10 -10.08
N LYS A 170 20.15 11.11 -10.46
CA LYS A 170 21.09 11.21 -11.60
C LYS A 170 20.35 11.57 -12.90
N PRO A 171 21.01 12.21 -13.89
CA PRO A 171 20.37 12.51 -15.18
C PRO A 171 19.74 11.30 -15.88
N ALA A 172 20.39 10.13 -15.79
CA ALA A 172 19.88 8.86 -16.34
C ALA A 172 18.99 8.08 -15.38
N GLY A 173 18.76 8.58 -14.17
CA GLY A 173 17.96 7.92 -13.14
C GLY A 173 16.47 8.16 -13.33
N VAL A 174 15.67 7.61 -12.41
CA VAL A 174 14.22 7.70 -12.46
C VAL A 174 13.62 8.11 -11.10
N VAL A 175 12.61 8.96 -11.14
CA VAL A 175 11.73 9.26 -10.01
C VAL A 175 10.47 8.42 -10.15
N VAL A 176 10.23 7.53 -9.22
CA VAL A 176 8.99 6.74 -9.13
C VAL A 176 8.01 7.50 -8.25
N TYR A 177 7.02 8.12 -8.87
CA TYR A 177 5.99 8.90 -8.19
C TYR A 177 4.75 8.04 -7.93
N TYR A 178 4.39 7.82 -6.66
CA TYR A 178 3.33 6.86 -6.31
C TYR A 178 2.32 7.37 -5.28
N GLY A 179 2.41 8.62 -4.87
CA GLY A 179 1.49 9.19 -3.88
C GLY A 179 1.37 10.72 -3.98
N LEU A 180 0.53 11.30 -3.13
CA LEU A 180 0.20 12.72 -3.12
C LEU A 180 0.00 13.23 -1.68
N LEU A 181 0.93 12.90 -0.77
CA LEU A 181 0.77 13.24 0.66
C LEU A 181 0.82 14.73 0.96
N SER A 182 1.38 15.56 0.08
CA SER A 182 1.34 17.03 0.20
C SER A 182 0.01 17.62 -0.27
N GLY A 183 -0.77 16.89 -1.05
CA GLY A 183 -1.91 17.42 -1.82
C GLY A 183 -1.50 18.14 -3.11
N GLU A 184 -0.19 18.33 -3.36
CA GLU A 184 0.34 19.03 -4.52
C GLU A 184 1.02 18.05 -5.49
N PRO A 185 0.71 18.08 -6.80
CA PRO A 185 1.38 17.28 -7.80
C PRO A 185 2.89 17.54 -7.83
N LEU A 186 3.67 16.54 -8.27
CA LEU A 186 5.12 16.65 -8.41
C LEU A 186 5.53 17.78 -9.36
N GLY A 187 4.79 17.98 -10.46
CA GLY A 187 5.09 18.95 -11.50
C GLY A 187 6.31 18.56 -12.34
N GLU A 188 6.83 19.53 -13.10
CA GLU A 188 8.03 19.35 -13.94
C GLU A 188 9.29 19.27 -13.08
N THR A 189 10.17 18.33 -13.36
CA THR A 189 11.37 18.06 -12.55
C THR A 189 12.67 18.08 -13.35
N GLY A 190 12.59 18.10 -14.67
CA GLY A 190 13.76 17.91 -15.56
C GLY A 190 14.41 16.52 -15.42
N ARG A 191 13.70 15.55 -14.83
CA ARG A 191 14.10 14.15 -14.67
C ARG A 191 13.05 13.23 -15.26
N ARG A 192 13.43 12.00 -15.58
CA ARG A 192 12.49 10.94 -15.92
C ARG A 192 11.60 10.65 -14.70
N VAL A 193 10.29 10.80 -14.86
CA VAL A 193 9.28 10.49 -13.84
C VAL A 193 8.40 9.36 -14.34
N GLU A 194 8.27 8.32 -13.53
CA GLU A 194 7.36 7.20 -13.77
C GLU A 194 6.29 7.19 -12.69
N MET A 195 5.03 7.25 -13.10
CA MET A 195 3.94 7.12 -12.16
C MET A 195 3.65 5.66 -11.88
N PHE A 196 3.61 5.28 -10.61
CA PHE A 196 3.21 3.94 -10.17
C PHE A 196 1.88 3.99 -9.43
N ARG A 197 0.94 3.17 -9.86
CA ARG A 197 -0.34 2.96 -9.18
C ARG A 197 -0.58 1.46 -9.01
N LEU A 198 -0.65 1.00 -7.76
CA LEU A 198 -0.94 -0.40 -7.44
C LEU A 198 -2.20 -0.90 -8.15
N ARG A 199 -3.26 -0.08 -8.17
CA ARG A 199 -4.52 -0.41 -8.81
C ARG A 199 -4.34 -0.77 -10.28
N ASP A 200 -3.54 -0.02 -11.01
CA ASP A 200 -3.36 -0.25 -12.46
C ASP A 200 -2.68 -1.59 -12.71
N VAL A 201 -1.68 -1.96 -11.89
CA VAL A 201 -1.01 -3.28 -11.96
C VAL A 201 -1.98 -4.40 -11.62
N VAL A 202 -2.69 -4.29 -10.50
CA VAL A 202 -3.60 -5.32 -10.00
C VAL A 202 -4.79 -5.54 -10.93
N HIS A 203 -5.33 -4.48 -11.54
CA HIS A 203 -6.45 -4.61 -12.47
C HIS A 203 -6.03 -5.07 -13.87
N ALA A 204 -4.79 -4.83 -14.29
CA ALA A 204 -4.23 -5.35 -15.54
C ALA A 204 -3.81 -6.82 -15.43
N CYS A 205 -3.50 -7.31 -14.23
CA CYS A 205 -3.09 -8.68 -13.98
C CYS A 205 -4.25 -9.66 -14.26
N PRO A 206 -4.02 -10.76 -15.00
CA PRO A 206 -4.99 -11.84 -15.13
C PRO A 206 -5.42 -12.37 -13.76
N ARG A 207 -6.71 -12.63 -13.55
CA ARG A 207 -7.26 -13.06 -12.27
C ARG A 207 -6.60 -14.34 -11.72
N SER A 208 -6.24 -15.25 -12.59
CA SER A 208 -5.54 -16.50 -12.25
C SER A 208 -4.13 -16.27 -11.70
N GLU A 209 -3.49 -15.14 -12.06
CA GLU A 209 -2.12 -14.80 -11.67
C GLU A 209 -2.06 -13.87 -10.44
N LEU A 210 -3.19 -13.28 -10.03
CA LEU A 210 -3.22 -12.40 -8.86
C LEU A 210 -2.61 -13.02 -7.59
N PRO A 211 -2.84 -14.32 -7.26
CA PRO A 211 -2.22 -14.93 -6.08
C PRO A 211 -0.69 -14.93 -6.13
N GLU A 212 -0.10 -15.01 -7.33
CA GLU A 212 1.36 -15.02 -7.52
C GLU A 212 2.00 -13.70 -7.09
N LEU A 213 1.30 -12.56 -7.32
CA LEU A 213 1.75 -11.24 -6.86
C LEU A 213 1.95 -11.18 -5.33
N PHE A 214 1.22 -12.02 -4.58
CA PHE A 214 1.29 -12.06 -3.12
C PHE A 214 2.29 -13.07 -2.56
N ALA A 215 2.86 -13.94 -3.38
CA ALA A 215 3.75 -15.00 -2.93
C ALA A 215 4.96 -14.45 -2.15
N ASP A 216 5.67 -13.46 -2.71
CA ASP A 216 6.78 -12.81 -2.03
C ASP A 216 6.31 -12.03 -0.81
N VAL A 217 5.22 -11.28 -0.90
CA VAL A 217 4.65 -10.54 0.24
C VAL A 217 4.40 -11.47 1.42
N PHE A 218 3.73 -12.59 1.21
CA PHE A 218 3.46 -13.56 2.27
C PHE A 218 4.76 -14.19 2.81
N SER A 219 5.75 -14.45 1.98
CA SER A 219 7.08 -14.91 2.40
C SER A 219 7.77 -13.88 3.32
N GLN A 220 7.75 -12.60 2.93
CA GLN A 220 8.33 -11.51 3.70
C GLN A 220 7.59 -11.30 5.05
N LEU A 221 6.25 -11.44 5.05
CA LEU A 221 5.44 -11.35 6.27
C LEU A 221 5.76 -12.48 7.25
N ARG A 222 5.87 -13.74 6.78
CA ARG A 222 6.29 -14.89 7.60
C ARG A 222 7.65 -14.65 8.24
N ALA A 223 8.59 -14.13 7.46
CA ALA A 223 9.92 -13.81 7.94
C ALA A 223 9.96 -12.58 8.86
N GLY A 224 8.82 -11.91 9.08
CA GLY A 224 8.74 -10.71 9.91
C GLY A 224 9.46 -9.48 9.36
N ARG A 225 9.77 -9.47 8.06
CA ARG A 225 10.53 -8.38 7.43
C ARG A 225 9.64 -7.20 6.99
N LEU A 226 8.45 -7.46 6.46
CA LEU A 226 7.49 -6.42 6.09
C LEU A 226 6.42 -6.25 7.17
N ARG A 227 6.80 -5.67 8.31
CA ARG A 227 5.89 -5.44 9.43
C ARG A 227 5.26 -4.06 9.38
N SER A 228 3.95 -4.01 9.60
CA SER A 228 3.22 -2.76 9.85
C SER A 228 3.02 -2.60 11.35
N ARG A 229 3.50 -1.49 11.91
CA ARG A 229 3.26 -1.16 13.33
C ARG A 229 1.83 -0.68 13.49
N VAL A 230 1.06 -1.33 14.36
CA VAL A 230 -0.27 -0.88 14.75
C VAL A 230 -0.11 0.18 15.84
N ALA A 231 -0.60 1.39 15.58
CA ALA A 231 -0.61 2.48 16.56
C ALA A 231 -1.85 2.43 17.45
N ARG A 232 -2.99 2.06 16.87
CA ARG A 232 -4.26 2.02 17.56
C ARG A 232 -5.16 0.94 16.95
N GLU A 233 -5.94 0.29 17.81
CA GLU A 233 -7.01 -0.63 17.45
C GLU A 233 -8.36 0.00 17.80
N VAL A 234 -9.33 -0.09 16.88
CA VAL A 234 -10.67 0.48 17.06
C VAL A 234 -11.74 -0.43 16.50
N HIS A 235 -12.96 -0.36 17.01
CA HIS A 235 -14.11 -1.00 16.38
C HIS A 235 -14.62 -0.20 15.19
N LEU A 236 -15.23 -0.89 14.23
CA LEU A 236 -15.78 -0.27 13.01
C LEU A 236 -16.66 0.96 13.29
N ARG A 237 -17.53 0.86 14.31
CA ARG A 237 -18.43 1.96 14.73
C ARG A 237 -17.69 3.22 15.18
N ASP A 238 -16.47 3.07 15.68
CA ASP A 238 -15.67 4.15 16.27
C ASP A 238 -14.71 4.80 15.26
N VAL A 239 -14.64 4.27 14.02
CA VAL A 239 -13.74 4.74 12.96
C VAL A 239 -13.89 6.25 12.68
N PRO A 240 -15.11 6.83 12.57
CA PRO A 240 -15.25 8.26 12.30
C PRO A 240 -14.64 9.15 13.40
N ALA A 241 -14.72 8.73 14.66
CA ALA A 241 -14.10 9.44 15.77
C ALA A 241 -12.58 9.26 15.77
N ALA A 242 -12.12 8.01 15.59
CA ALA A 242 -10.72 7.68 15.56
C ALA A 242 -9.95 8.42 14.46
N LEU A 243 -10.53 8.56 13.26
CA LEU A 243 -9.88 9.24 12.13
C LEU A 243 -9.67 10.74 12.35
N ARG A 244 -10.45 11.38 13.21
CA ARG A 244 -10.26 12.81 13.55
C ARG A 244 -8.97 13.06 14.35
N GLU A 245 -8.56 12.05 15.13
CA GLU A 245 -7.40 12.11 16.02
C GLU A 245 -6.18 11.40 15.44
N TYR A 246 -6.40 10.53 14.44
CA TYR A 246 -5.36 9.66 13.90
C TYR A 246 -4.28 10.41 13.14
N GLN A 247 -3.05 10.09 13.48
CA GLN A 247 -1.87 10.60 12.78
C GLN A 247 -1.09 9.44 12.14
N PRO A 248 -1.00 9.38 10.80
CA PRO A 248 -0.35 8.27 10.08
C PRO A 248 1.12 8.00 10.49
N ARG A 249 1.80 9.01 11.02
CA ARG A 249 3.18 8.88 11.55
C ARG A 249 3.31 7.97 12.77
N GLU A 250 2.22 7.73 13.49
CA GLU A 250 2.20 6.89 14.69
C GLU A 250 2.14 5.40 14.38
N GLY A 251 1.81 5.03 13.16
CA GLY A 251 1.62 3.65 12.69
C GLY A 251 0.27 3.46 12.04
N LYS A 252 -0.15 2.23 11.87
CA LYS A 252 -1.43 1.87 11.24
C LYS A 252 -2.58 1.86 12.24
N LEU A 253 -3.76 2.18 11.74
CA LEU A 253 -5.01 1.95 12.45
C LEU A 253 -5.53 0.55 12.09
N LEU A 254 -5.73 -0.32 13.08
CA LEU A 254 -6.38 -1.61 12.90
C LEU A 254 -7.87 -1.48 13.27
N ILE A 255 -8.74 -1.82 12.33
CA ILE A 255 -10.19 -1.72 12.47
C ILE A 255 -10.75 -3.12 12.70
N ARG A 256 -11.31 -3.40 13.89
CA ARG A 256 -12.05 -4.63 14.18
C ARG A 256 -13.44 -4.55 13.62
N ILE A 257 -13.87 -5.60 12.91
CA ILE A 257 -15.17 -5.70 12.27
C ILE A 257 -15.87 -6.94 12.84
N GLY A 258 -17.05 -6.72 13.40
CA GLY A 258 -17.75 -7.77 14.13
C GLY A 258 -17.36 -7.86 15.60
N HIS A 259 -18.15 -8.64 16.34
CA HIS A 259 -18.02 -8.89 17.78
C HIS A 259 -17.05 -10.02 18.07
#